data_c3513567e2d193e8c41023ca06752b7a
#
_entry.id   c3513567e2d193e8c41023ca06752b7a
#
_cell.length_a   1.000
_cell.length_b   1.000
_cell.length_c   1.000
_cell.angle_alpha   90.00
_cell.angle_beta   90.00
_cell.angle_gamma   90.00
#
_symmetry.space_group_name_H-M   'P 1'
#
loop_
_entity.id
_entity.type
_entity.pdbx_description
1 polymer ?
#
loop_
_entity_poly.entity_id
_entity_poly.type
_entity_poly.pdbx_seq_one_letter_code
_entity_poly.pdbx_strand_id
1 'polypeptide(L)'
;MRRNKVAKRYRTAKDREAAMADFIIAYEKCLGVLKPACEMTGMCRKTIWEWRKKYPEFDDACHECEETAVDFVETSMFKKIDKGGKGSESLMIFYLKTKGKHRGYVEKQELDVNAEVKGVTVNVTTPESAQVLQDILNKDKTGK
;
A
#
# COMPACT_ATOMS: atom_id res chain seq x y z
N MET A 1 -31.34 -17.16 3.85
CA MET A 1 -30.76 -18.29 4.63
C MET A 1 -29.24 -18.18 4.64
N ARG A 2 -28.65 -17.77 5.75
CA ARG A 2 -27.18 -17.74 5.89
C ARG A 2 -26.72 -19.17 6.18
N ARG A 3 -26.09 -19.82 5.19
CA ARG A 3 -25.40 -21.09 5.41
C ARG A 3 -24.27 -20.87 6.39
N ASN A 4 -24.42 -21.42 7.58
CA ASN A 4 -23.37 -21.49 8.61
C ASN A 4 -22.27 -22.41 8.06
N LYS A 5 -21.25 -21.85 7.39
CA LYS A 5 -20.09 -22.61 6.94
C LYS A 5 -19.27 -22.93 8.19
N VAL A 6 -19.44 -24.14 8.69
CA VAL A 6 -18.62 -24.72 9.76
C VAL A 6 -17.15 -24.59 9.34
N ALA A 7 -16.38 -23.87 10.13
CA ALA A 7 -14.95 -23.71 9.89
C ALA A 7 -14.31 -25.11 9.82
N LYS A 8 -13.77 -25.48 8.64
CA LYS A 8 -13.02 -26.72 8.47
C LYS A 8 -11.85 -26.70 9.48
N ARG A 9 -11.88 -27.57 10.46
CA ARG A 9 -10.76 -27.77 11.39
C ARG A 9 -9.71 -28.66 10.68
N TYR A 10 -8.62 -28.05 10.28
CA TYR A 10 -7.48 -28.75 9.71
C TYR A 10 -6.70 -29.44 10.82
N ARG A 11 -6.96 -30.74 11.07
CA ARG A 11 -6.44 -31.49 12.21
C ARG A 11 -5.02 -31.96 12.00
N THR A 12 -4.65 -32.33 10.78
CA THR A 12 -3.30 -32.84 10.46
C THR A 12 -2.48 -31.82 9.69
N ALA A 13 -1.15 -32.00 9.68
CA ALA A 13 -0.26 -31.19 8.84
C ALA A 13 -0.63 -31.35 7.36
N LYS A 14 -0.88 -32.60 6.93
CA LYS A 14 -1.25 -32.92 5.55
C LYS A 14 -2.56 -32.26 5.11
N ASP A 15 -3.60 -32.24 5.98
CA ASP A 15 -4.88 -31.56 5.67
C ASP A 15 -4.69 -30.05 5.53
N ARG A 16 -3.77 -29.49 6.31
CA ARG A 16 -3.48 -28.05 6.26
C ARG A 16 -2.72 -27.69 4.99
N GLU A 17 -1.70 -28.47 4.62
CA GLU A 17 -0.94 -28.26 3.38
C GLU A 17 -1.85 -28.35 2.14
N ALA A 18 -2.72 -29.36 2.08
CA ALA A 18 -3.70 -29.49 1.01
C ALA A 18 -4.64 -28.30 0.96
N ALA A 19 -5.08 -27.83 2.12
CA ALA A 19 -5.97 -26.66 2.19
C ALA A 19 -5.26 -25.34 1.80
N MET A 20 -3.98 -25.20 2.11
CA MET A 20 -3.16 -24.09 1.66
C MET A 20 -3.01 -24.10 0.14
N ALA A 21 -2.72 -25.26 -0.45
CA ALA A 21 -2.62 -25.42 -1.90
C ALA A 21 -3.96 -25.07 -2.61
N ASP A 22 -5.07 -25.60 -2.09
CA ASP A 22 -6.41 -25.27 -2.61
C ASP A 22 -6.72 -23.77 -2.53
N PHE A 23 -6.27 -23.13 -1.45
CA PHE A 23 -6.44 -21.70 -1.29
C PHE A 23 -5.61 -20.90 -2.30
N ILE A 24 -4.35 -21.24 -2.52
CA ILE A 24 -3.50 -20.56 -3.51
C ILE A 24 -4.10 -20.63 -4.91
N ILE A 25 -4.58 -21.81 -5.33
CA ILE A 25 -5.27 -21.98 -6.62
C ILE A 25 -6.51 -21.07 -6.72
N ALA A 26 -7.29 -20.96 -5.65
CA ALA A 26 -8.46 -20.08 -5.61
C ALA A 26 -8.06 -18.59 -5.58
N TYR A 27 -6.98 -18.26 -4.91
CA TYR A 27 -6.47 -16.90 -4.77
C TYR A 27 -5.92 -16.35 -6.08
N GLU A 28 -5.18 -17.17 -6.82
CA GLU A 28 -4.72 -16.87 -8.17
C GLU A 28 -5.90 -16.64 -9.13
N LYS A 29 -6.90 -17.52 -9.14
CA LYS A 29 -8.12 -17.35 -9.94
C LYS A 29 -8.90 -16.08 -9.62
N CYS A 30 -8.78 -15.60 -8.39
CA CYS A 30 -9.40 -14.35 -7.90
C CYS A 30 -8.49 -13.14 -8.05
N LEU A 31 -7.37 -13.24 -8.77
CA LEU A 31 -6.39 -12.16 -8.95
C LEU A 31 -5.96 -11.53 -7.61
N GLY A 32 -5.60 -12.35 -6.63
CA GLY A 32 -5.16 -11.87 -5.33
C GLY A 32 -6.26 -11.23 -4.46
N VAL A 33 -7.54 -11.33 -4.83
CA VAL A 33 -8.64 -10.77 -4.02
C VAL A 33 -9.08 -11.75 -2.94
N LEU A 34 -8.76 -11.42 -1.69
CA LEU A 34 -8.94 -12.31 -0.54
C LEU A 34 -10.40 -12.76 -0.30
N LYS A 35 -11.37 -11.86 -0.50
CA LYS A 35 -12.78 -12.16 -0.18
C LYS A 35 -13.35 -13.29 -1.04
N PRO A 36 -13.32 -13.22 -2.37
CA PRO A 36 -13.84 -14.30 -3.21
C PRO A 36 -13.05 -15.60 -3.04
N ALA A 37 -11.74 -15.56 -2.86
CA ALA A 37 -10.93 -16.76 -2.61
C ALA A 37 -11.35 -17.47 -1.31
N CYS A 38 -11.61 -16.73 -0.24
CA CYS A 38 -12.15 -17.26 1.00
C CYS A 38 -13.56 -17.85 0.82
N GLU A 39 -14.42 -17.24 0.00
CA GLU A 39 -15.76 -17.74 -0.30
C GLU A 39 -15.70 -19.05 -1.10
N MET A 40 -14.81 -19.16 -2.09
CA MET A 40 -14.61 -20.36 -2.88
C MET A 40 -14.12 -21.54 -2.07
N THR A 41 -13.15 -21.31 -1.18
CA THR A 41 -12.53 -22.37 -0.36
C THR A 41 -13.28 -22.65 0.95
N GLY A 42 -14.18 -21.75 1.34
CA GLY A 42 -14.89 -21.83 2.63
C GLY A 42 -14.02 -21.50 3.83
N MET A 43 -12.85 -20.89 3.62
CA MET A 43 -11.95 -20.47 4.69
C MET A 43 -12.30 -19.09 5.22
N CYS A 44 -11.95 -18.80 6.48
CA CYS A 44 -12.09 -17.45 7.00
C CYS A 44 -10.79 -16.66 6.84
N ARG A 45 -10.92 -15.34 6.69
CA ARG A 45 -9.78 -14.42 6.54
C ARG A 45 -8.76 -14.53 7.68
N LYS A 46 -9.24 -14.75 8.91
CA LYS A 46 -8.40 -14.87 10.09
C LYS A 46 -7.45 -16.06 9.96
N THR A 47 -7.96 -17.21 9.48
CA THR A 47 -7.14 -18.41 9.25
C THR A 47 -6.03 -18.16 8.24
N ILE A 48 -6.37 -17.50 7.12
CA ILE A 48 -5.37 -17.16 6.08
C ILE A 48 -4.29 -16.23 6.67
N TRP A 49 -4.70 -15.23 7.43
CA TRP A 49 -3.77 -14.28 8.05
C TRP A 49 -2.83 -14.95 9.08
N GLU A 50 -3.36 -15.89 9.89
CA GLU A 50 -2.57 -16.69 10.82
C GLU A 50 -1.59 -17.60 10.07
N TRP A 51 -2.00 -18.17 8.94
CA TRP A 51 -1.14 -19.01 8.12
C TRP A 51 -0.02 -18.20 7.43
N ARG A 52 -0.31 -17.06 6.87
CA ARG A 52 0.70 -16.16 6.29
C ARG A 52 1.79 -15.80 7.31
N LYS A 53 1.42 -15.53 8.55
CA LYS A 53 2.40 -15.26 9.62
C LYS A 53 3.22 -16.47 10.04
N LYS A 54 2.65 -17.66 9.99
CA LYS A 54 3.24 -18.87 10.54
C LYS A 54 4.04 -19.67 9.52
N TYR A 55 3.69 -19.58 8.25
CA TYR A 55 4.26 -20.37 7.16
C TYR A 55 4.78 -19.44 6.06
N PRO A 56 6.08 -19.12 6.06
CA PRO A 56 6.69 -18.20 5.09
C PRO A 56 6.45 -18.63 3.63
N GLU A 57 6.61 -19.93 3.32
CA GLU A 57 6.37 -20.44 1.97
C GLU A 57 4.94 -20.19 1.47
N PHE A 58 3.96 -20.23 2.36
CA PHE A 58 2.57 -19.91 2.03
C PHE A 58 2.38 -18.39 1.81
N ASP A 59 3.08 -17.57 2.59
CA ASP A 59 3.05 -16.11 2.42
C ASP A 59 3.70 -15.71 1.10
N ASP A 60 4.84 -16.29 0.76
CA ASP A 60 5.55 -16.08 -0.51
C ASP A 60 4.63 -16.44 -1.70
N ALA A 61 3.96 -17.60 -1.64
CA ALA A 61 3.00 -17.98 -2.68
C ALA A 61 1.79 -17.02 -2.77
N CYS A 62 1.33 -16.45 -1.66
CA CYS A 62 0.29 -15.42 -1.68
C CYS A 62 0.82 -14.13 -2.34
N HIS A 63 2.04 -13.72 -2.05
CA HIS A 63 2.67 -12.56 -2.69
C HIS A 63 2.83 -12.75 -4.20
N GLU A 64 3.25 -13.93 -4.64
CA GLU A 64 3.34 -14.26 -6.07
C GLU A 64 1.99 -14.11 -6.79
N CYS A 65 0.90 -14.54 -6.16
CA CYS A 65 -0.45 -14.32 -6.69
C CYS A 65 -0.81 -12.81 -6.77
N GLU A 66 -0.39 -12.02 -5.77
CA GLU A 66 -0.61 -10.57 -5.74
C GLU A 66 0.19 -9.85 -6.85
N GLU A 67 1.44 -10.24 -7.08
CA GLU A 67 2.27 -9.71 -8.19
C GLU A 67 1.70 -10.08 -9.56
N THR A 68 1.26 -11.33 -9.75
CA THR A 68 0.58 -11.76 -10.99
C THR A 68 -0.66 -10.91 -11.30
N ALA A 69 -1.38 -10.47 -10.26
CA ALA A 69 -2.53 -9.57 -10.43
C ALA A 69 -2.11 -8.18 -10.92
N VAL A 70 -0.99 -7.66 -10.44
CA VAL A 70 -0.42 -6.39 -10.92
C VAL A 70 0.00 -6.50 -12.39
N ASP A 71 0.70 -7.57 -12.76
CA ASP A 71 1.12 -7.85 -14.13
C ASP A 71 -0.08 -7.95 -15.09
N PHE A 72 -1.17 -8.57 -14.63
CA PHE A 72 -2.43 -8.64 -15.39
C PHE A 72 -3.00 -7.25 -15.67
N VAL A 73 -3.01 -6.37 -14.66
CA VAL A 73 -3.50 -4.99 -14.81
C VAL A 73 -2.59 -4.18 -15.73
N GLU A 74 -1.27 -4.28 -15.57
CA GLU A 74 -0.28 -3.61 -16.43
C GLU A 74 -0.44 -4.07 -17.89
N THR A 75 -0.55 -5.37 -18.13
CA THR A 75 -0.78 -5.94 -19.47
C THR A 75 -2.08 -5.43 -20.10
N SER A 76 -3.15 -5.37 -19.31
CA SER A 76 -4.45 -4.86 -19.76
C SER A 76 -4.41 -3.37 -20.08
N MET A 77 -3.67 -2.61 -19.29
CA MET A 77 -3.43 -1.18 -19.52
C MET A 77 -2.67 -0.97 -20.85
N PHE A 78 -1.58 -1.70 -21.09
CA PHE A 78 -0.81 -1.57 -22.34
C PHE A 78 -1.64 -1.96 -23.56
N LYS A 79 -2.44 -3.04 -23.49
CA LYS A 79 -3.37 -3.41 -24.57
C LYS A 79 -4.38 -2.31 -24.86
N LYS A 80 -4.85 -1.58 -23.83
CA LYS A 80 -5.77 -0.47 -24.01
C LYS A 80 -5.10 0.76 -24.61
N ILE A 81 -3.86 1.04 -24.22
CA ILE A 81 -3.04 2.13 -24.78
C ILE A 81 -2.78 1.86 -26.27
N ASP A 82 -2.39 0.63 -26.63
CA ASP A 82 -2.09 0.22 -28.00
C ASP A 82 -3.32 0.34 -28.92
N LYS A 83 -4.48 -0.10 -28.45
CA LYS A 83 -5.76 0.04 -29.19
C LYS A 83 -6.20 1.50 -29.35
N GLY A 84 -5.70 2.41 -28.56
CA GLY A 84 -6.13 3.81 -28.51
C GLY A 84 -7.57 3.98 -28.02
N GLY A 85 -8.12 5.17 -28.22
CA GLY A 85 -9.48 5.49 -27.86
C GLY A 85 -9.61 6.20 -26.52
N LYS A 86 -10.86 6.44 -26.13
CA LYS A 86 -11.19 7.23 -24.93
C LYS A 86 -10.56 6.64 -23.66
N GLY A 87 -9.73 7.43 -22.99
CA GLY A 87 -9.06 7.10 -21.73
C GLY A 87 -7.66 6.49 -21.90
N SER A 88 -7.16 6.22 -23.11
CA SER A 88 -5.78 5.76 -23.32
C SER A 88 -4.76 6.83 -22.93
N GLU A 89 -5.04 8.11 -23.19
CA GLU A 89 -4.19 9.23 -22.81
C GLU A 89 -4.02 9.33 -21.29
N SER A 90 -5.11 9.16 -20.54
CA SER A 90 -5.07 9.16 -19.07
C SER A 90 -4.22 8.03 -18.53
N LEU A 91 -4.27 6.84 -19.14
CA LEU A 91 -3.44 5.70 -18.76
C LEU A 91 -1.96 5.94 -19.05
N MET A 92 -1.64 6.56 -20.21
CA MET A 92 -0.25 6.95 -20.54
C MET A 92 0.30 7.97 -19.53
N ILE A 93 -0.48 9.00 -19.21
CA ILE A 93 -0.10 10.01 -18.21
C ILE A 93 0.13 9.35 -16.84
N PHE A 94 -0.79 8.49 -16.42
CA PHE A 94 -0.66 7.75 -15.15
C PHE A 94 0.62 6.91 -15.11
N TYR A 95 0.89 6.14 -16.18
CA TYR A 95 2.08 5.31 -16.27
C TYR A 95 3.37 6.15 -16.22
N LEU A 96 3.43 7.25 -16.99
CA LEU A 96 4.57 8.15 -16.98
C LEU A 96 4.80 8.79 -15.61
N LYS A 97 3.75 9.23 -14.92
CA LYS A 97 3.82 9.80 -13.57
C LYS A 97 4.29 8.78 -12.51
N THR A 98 3.99 7.51 -12.69
CA THR A 98 4.35 6.45 -11.71
C THR A 98 5.71 5.81 -12.02
N LYS A 99 5.87 5.24 -13.20
CA LYS A 99 7.08 4.50 -13.61
C LYS A 99 8.13 5.39 -14.29
N GLY A 100 7.72 6.51 -14.90
CA GLY A 100 8.60 7.44 -15.61
C GLY A 100 9.30 8.49 -14.76
N LYS A 101 9.17 8.46 -13.44
CA LYS A 101 9.74 9.47 -12.52
C LYS A 101 11.24 9.67 -12.71
N HIS A 102 12.00 8.60 -12.92
CA HIS A 102 13.43 8.62 -13.17
C HIS A 102 13.84 9.34 -14.47
N ARG A 103 12.87 9.53 -15.40
CA ARG A 103 13.06 10.29 -16.65
C ARG A 103 12.55 11.73 -16.56
N GLY A 104 12.13 12.19 -15.37
CA GLY A 104 11.65 13.55 -15.15
C GLY A 104 10.15 13.77 -15.31
N TYR A 105 9.36 12.72 -15.53
CA TYR A 105 7.88 12.80 -15.57
C TYR A 105 7.32 12.88 -14.15
N VAL A 106 7.51 14.04 -13.52
CA VAL A 106 6.99 14.33 -12.17
C VAL A 106 5.98 15.45 -12.23
N GLU A 107 4.91 15.34 -11.47
CA GLU A 107 3.97 16.45 -11.28
C GLU A 107 4.60 17.44 -10.31
N LYS A 108 5.01 18.61 -10.82
CA LYS A 108 5.45 19.71 -9.96
C LYS A 108 4.20 20.33 -9.35
N GLN A 109 3.97 20.12 -8.08
CA GLN A 109 3.06 20.95 -7.31
C GLN A 109 3.84 22.19 -6.87
N GLU A 110 3.62 23.31 -7.50
CA GLU A 110 4.03 24.62 -6.97
C GLU A 110 3.06 24.95 -5.83
N LEU A 111 3.47 24.59 -4.62
CA LEU A 111 2.82 25.09 -3.41
C LEU A 111 3.28 26.54 -3.26
N ASP A 112 2.47 27.49 -3.69
CA ASP A 112 2.61 28.88 -3.29
C ASP A 112 2.31 28.98 -1.79
N VAL A 113 3.35 28.71 -0.98
CA VAL A 113 3.27 28.89 0.47
C VAL A 113 3.45 30.38 0.77
N ASN A 114 2.47 31.20 0.42
CA ASN A 114 2.28 32.52 0.98
C ASN A 114 1.65 32.37 2.39
N ALA A 115 2.29 31.56 3.24
CA ALA A 115 1.98 31.54 4.66
C ALA A 115 2.70 32.72 5.31
N GLU A 116 2.01 33.83 5.52
CA GLU A 116 2.40 34.77 6.56
C GLU A 116 2.45 34.00 7.88
N VAL A 117 3.65 33.68 8.34
CA VAL A 117 3.85 33.11 9.68
C VAL A 117 3.52 34.17 10.70
N LYS A 118 2.24 34.34 11.04
CA LYS A 118 1.79 35.18 12.15
C LYS A 118 2.07 34.40 13.45
N GLY A 119 3.23 34.67 14.03
CA GLY A 119 3.55 34.30 15.40
C GLY A 119 3.94 32.84 15.61
N VAL A 120 5.22 32.58 15.72
CA VAL A 120 5.73 31.34 16.32
C VAL A 120 5.60 31.49 17.83
N THR A 121 4.65 30.79 18.45
CA THR A 121 4.58 30.71 19.92
C THR A 121 5.58 29.67 20.41
N VAL A 122 6.70 30.11 20.94
CA VAL A 122 7.71 29.22 21.55
C VAL A 122 7.35 29.03 23.01
N ASN A 123 6.89 27.84 23.39
CA ASN A 123 6.67 27.47 24.79
C ASN A 123 7.99 27.12 25.44
N VAL A 124 8.47 28.00 26.30
CA VAL A 124 9.70 27.80 27.10
C VAL A 124 9.31 27.07 28.36
N THR A 125 9.71 25.80 28.48
CA THR A 125 9.39 24.95 29.64
C THR A 125 10.51 24.77 30.63
N THR A 126 11.74 25.19 30.28
CA THR A 126 12.91 25.12 31.17
C THR A 126 13.69 26.43 31.21
N PRO A 127 14.37 26.75 32.34
CA PRO A 127 15.19 27.97 32.45
C PRO A 127 16.33 28.05 31.43
N GLU A 128 16.87 26.92 31.01
CA GLU A 128 17.93 26.83 30.00
C GLU A 128 17.43 27.22 28.60
N SER A 129 16.22 26.83 28.25
CA SER A 129 15.59 27.20 26.95
C SER A 129 15.22 28.70 26.93
N ALA A 130 14.93 29.31 28.06
CA ALA A 130 14.73 30.75 28.17
C ALA A 130 16.01 31.55 27.87
N GLN A 131 17.15 31.05 28.34
CA GLN A 131 18.45 31.68 28.12
C GLN A 131 18.86 31.62 26.64
N VAL A 132 18.68 30.51 26.00
CA VAL A 132 18.95 30.34 24.56
C VAL A 132 18.08 31.29 23.70
N LEU A 133 16.81 31.48 24.06
CA LEU A 133 15.93 32.43 23.37
C LEU A 133 16.38 33.87 23.56
N GLN A 134 16.83 34.27 24.78
CA GLN A 134 17.37 35.59 25.02
C GLN A 134 18.64 35.87 24.23
N ASP A 135 19.52 34.89 24.11
CA ASP A 135 20.76 35.00 23.31
C ASP A 135 20.45 35.15 21.79
N ILE A 136 19.44 34.45 21.27
CA ILE A 136 19.01 34.60 19.90
C ILE A 136 18.43 36.00 19.65
N LEU A 137 17.53 36.46 20.50
CA LEU A 137 16.89 37.77 20.40
C LEU A 137 17.88 38.95 20.54
N ASN A 138 18.97 38.75 21.30
CA ASN A 138 20.02 39.76 21.46
C ASN A 138 20.98 39.79 20.26
N LYS A 139 21.22 38.68 19.58
CA LYS A 139 21.99 38.62 18.32
C LYS A 139 21.33 39.36 17.19
N ASP A 140 20.00 39.30 17.07
CA ASP A 140 19.27 40.03 16.03
C ASP A 140 19.24 41.54 16.22
N LYS A 141 19.45 42.02 17.46
CA LYS A 141 19.55 43.47 17.78
C LYS A 141 20.93 44.09 17.51
N THR A 142 21.97 43.29 17.34
CA THR A 142 23.36 43.75 17.12
C THR A 142 23.81 43.61 15.67
N GLY A 143 22.97 43.08 14.79
CA GLY A 143 23.19 42.94 13.33
C GLY A 143 22.64 44.10 12.52
N LYS A 144 23.16 45.32 12.72
CA LYS A 144 23.02 46.45 11.81
C LYS A 144 24.40 46.89 11.35
#